data_85933aa95d4344b37b65f944121a47f2
#
_entry.id   85933aa95d4344b37b65f944121a47f2
#
_cell.length_a   1.000
_cell.length_b   1.000
_cell.length_c   1.000
_cell.angle_alpha   90.00
_cell.angle_beta   90.00
_cell.angle_gamma   90.00
#
_symmetry.space_group_name_H-M   'P 1'
#
loop_
_entity.id
_entity.type
_entity.pdbx_description
1 polymer ?
#
loop_
_entity_poly.entity_id
_entity_poly.type
_entity_poly.pdbx_seq_one_letter_code
_entity_poly.pdbx_strand_id
1 'polypeptide(L)'
;MALQDQPAYIIKMRAKPGLGDKLFELVRAGMTKSGASERFIIAREDGDPDILWNVEVFKSDQAKVNYENSPLADELSDEIINLLAEPPMRIPVHPYAALPINVS
;
A
#
# COMPACT_ATOMS: atom_id res chain seq x y z
N MET A 1 -14.10 14.56 5.45
CA MET A 1 -14.59 13.24 4.99
C MET A 1 -14.54 12.25 6.14
N ALA A 2 -15.60 11.51 6.36
CA ALA A 2 -15.59 10.50 7.40
C ALA A 2 -14.63 9.38 7.01
N LEU A 3 -13.99 8.77 8.00
CA LEU A 3 -13.02 7.70 7.76
C LEU A 3 -13.62 6.57 6.92
N GLN A 4 -14.86 6.19 7.20
CA GLN A 4 -15.53 5.11 6.47
C GLN A 4 -15.90 5.44 5.02
N ASP A 5 -15.73 6.68 4.60
CA ASP A 5 -15.96 7.11 3.23
C ASP A 5 -14.66 7.10 2.40
N GLN A 6 -13.54 6.81 3.03
CA GLN A 6 -12.26 6.74 2.36
C GLN A 6 -11.99 5.32 1.86
N PRO A 7 -11.74 5.13 0.57
CA PRO A 7 -11.43 3.78 0.07
C PRO A 7 -10.05 3.35 0.55
N ALA A 8 -9.88 2.05 0.74
CA ALA A 8 -8.64 1.50 1.24
C ALA A 8 -8.38 0.10 0.69
N TYR A 9 -7.14 -0.34 0.81
CA TYR A 9 -6.75 -1.71 0.50
C TYR A 9 -5.98 -2.29 1.67
N ILE A 10 -6.18 -3.60 1.88
CA ILE A 10 -5.24 -4.43 2.63
C ILE A 10 -4.51 -5.26 1.60
N ILE A 11 -3.17 -5.17 1.58
CA ILE A 11 -2.37 -5.77 0.54
C ILE A 11 -1.31 -6.66 1.17
N LYS A 12 -1.22 -7.91 0.71
CA LYS A 12 -0.12 -8.81 1.09
C LYS A 12 0.79 -9.00 -0.11
N MET A 13 2.09 -8.86 0.12
CA MET A 13 3.12 -9.08 -0.91
C MET A 13 4.19 -10.01 -0.35
N ARG A 14 4.53 -11.03 -1.12
CA ARG A 14 5.65 -11.91 -0.80
C ARG A 14 6.77 -11.64 -1.78
N ALA A 15 7.89 -11.14 -1.28
CA ALA A 15 9.08 -10.95 -2.10
C ALA A 15 9.75 -12.29 -2.41
N LYS A 16 10.48 -12.35 -3.51
CA LYS A 16 11.40 -13.45 -3.77
C LYS A 16 12.39 -13.55 -2.62
N PRO A 17 12.92 -14.76 -2.32
CA PRO A 17 13.80 -14.93 -1.17
C PRO A 17 14.92 -13.89 -1.12
N GLY A 18 15.04 -13.20 0.02
CA GLY A 18 16.08 -12.20 0.25
C GLY A 18 15.79 -10.82 -0.31
N LEU A 19 14.66 -10.62 -1.02
CA LEU A 19 14.34 -9.33 -1.63
C LEU A 19 13.35 -8.48 -0.84
N GLY A 20 13.04 -8.88 0.40
CA GLY A 20 12.10 -8.14 1.25
C GLY A 20 12.51 -6.70 1.52
N ASP A 21 13.81 -6.46 1.74
CA ASP A 21 14.30 -5.10 1.97
C ASP A 21 14.12 -4.21 0.73
N LYS A 22 14.41 -4.74 -0.44
CA LYS A 22 14.22 -4.00 -1.70
C LYS A 22 12.75 -3.70 -1.93
N LEU A 23 11.89 -4.68 -1.70
CA LEU A 23 10.45 -4.50 -1.86
C LEU A 23 9.93 -3.43 -0.91
N PHE A 24 10.33 -3.48 0.36
CA PHE A 24 9.94 -2.49 1.36
C PHE A 24 10.32 -1.08 0.91
N GLU A 25 11.58 -0.87 0.52
CA GLU A 25 12.05 0.47 0.11
C GLU A 25 11.32 0.97 -1.13
N LEU A 26 11.05 0.09 -2.08
CA LEU A 26 10.35 0.45 -3.30
C LEU A 26 8.91 0.90 -3.00
N VAL A 27 8.19 0.14 -2.18
CA VAL A 27 6.82 0.46 -1.80
C VAL A 27 6.77 1.76 -1.00
N ARG A 28 7.66 1.90 -0.02
CA ARG A 28 7.71 3.11 0.82
C ARG A 28 7.96 4.36 -0.03
N ALA A 29 8.95 4.30 -0.91
CA ALA A 29 9.30 5.43 -1.76
C ALA A 29 8.15 5.78 -2.72
N GLY A 30 7.53 4.77 -3.32
CA GLY A 30 6.42 4.97 -4.25
C GLY A 30 5.21 5.62 -3.59
N MET A 31 4.86 5.16 -2.40
CA MET A 31 3.72 5.72 -1.67
C MET A 31 3.98 7.14 -1.22
N THR A 32 5.22 7.43 -0.82
CA THR A 32 5.60 8.80 -0.45
C THR A 32 5.47 9.74 -1.66
N LYS A 33 5.86 9.29 -2.83
CA LYS A 33 5.78 10.09 -4.06
C LYS A 33 4.34 10.31 -4.52
N SER A 34 3.47 9.33 -4.36
CA SER A 34 2.12 9.39 -4.94
C SER A 34 1.27 10.50 -4.37
N GLY A 35 1.41 10.77 -3.07
CA GLY A 35 0.59 11.77 -2.39
C GLY A 35 -0.90 11.43 -2.32
N ALA A 36 -1.30 10.26 -2.78
CA ALA A 36 -2.71 9.87 -2.87
C ALA A 36 -3.25 9.30 -1.55
N SER A 37 -2.36 8.84 -0.68
CA SER A 37 -2.76 8.18 0.56
C SER A 37 -2.85 9.16 1.71
N GLU A 38 -3.92 9.03 2.49
CA GLU A 38 -4.09 9.73 3.76
C GLU A 38 -3.32 9.02 4.86
N ARG A 39 -3.38 7.69 4.86
CA ARG A 39 -2.69 6.84 5.82
C ARG A 39 -2.06 5.68 5.08
N PHE A 40 -0.90 5.27 5.52
CA PHE A 40 -0.21 4.15 4.92
C PHE A 40 0.64 3.45 5.96
N ILE A 41 0.39 2.17 6.16
CA ILE A 41 1.14 1.35 7.11
C ILE A 41 1.74 0.19 6.35
N ILE A 42 3.05 0.01 6.51
CA ILE A 42 3.73 -1.16 5.99
C ILE A 42 4.20 -1.97 7.19
N ALA A 43 3.76 -3.22 7.26
CA ALA A 43 4.22 -4.17 8.26
C ALA A 43 4.96 -5.32 7.59
N ARG A 44 5.92 -5.89 8.28
CA ARG A 44 6.63 -7.09 7.83
C ARG A 44 6.37 -8.20 8.83
N GLU A 45 6.23 -9.43 8.35
CA GLU A 45 6.00 -10.55 9.27
C GLU A 45 7.26 -10.83 10.09
N ASP A 46 7.08 -11.04 11.39
CA ASP A 46 8.22 -11.29 12.29
C ASP A 46 8.98 -12.55 11.90
N GLY A 47 8.28 -13.59 11.49
CA GLY A 47 8.89 -14.86 11.12
C GLY A 47 9.41 -14.92 9.69
N ASP A 48 9.01 -13.97 8.83
CA ASP A 48 9.42 -13.95 7.43
C ASP A 48 9.45 -12.51 6.91
N PRO A 49 10.60 -11.84 6.97
CA PRO A 49 10.69 -10.43 6.58
C PRO A 49 10.50 -10.18 5.08
N ASP A 50 10.42 -11.23 4.27
CA ASP A 50 10.10 -11.09 2.85
C ASP A 50 8.60 -10.91 2.61
N ILE A 51 7.77 -11.05 3.64
CA ILE A 51 6.32 -10.85 3.53
C ILE A 51 5.95 -9.49 4.11
N LEU A 52 5.33 -8.66 3.26
CA LEU A 52 4.83 -7.34 3.64
C LEU A 52 3.30 -7.35 3.68
N TRP A 53 2.76 -6.67 4.69
CA TRP A 53 1.34 -6.36 4.80
C TRP A 53 1.19 -4.86 4.80
N ASN A 54 0.39 -4.35 3.86
CA ASN A 54 0.17 -2.91 3.75
C ASN A 54 -1.29 -2.59 4.00
N VAL A 55 -1.52 -1.50 4.70
CA VAL A 55 -2.86 -0.90 4.79
C VAL A 55 -2.74 0.48 4.15
N GLU A 56 -3.44 0.67 3.05
CA GLU A 56 -3.41 1.92 2.31
C GLU A 56 -4.79 2.55 2.32
N VAL A 57 -4.91 3.73 2.92
CA VAL A 57 -6.16 4.50 2.96
C VAL A 57 -5.97 5.73 2.08
N PHE A 58 -6.77 5.82 1.01
CA PHE A 58 -6.69 6.95 0.10
C PHE A 58 -7.42 8.17 0.65
N LYS A 59 -7.03 9.34 0.20
CA LYS A 59 -7.65 10.60 0.62
C LYS A 59 -9.13 10.66 0.19
N SER A 60 -9.45 10.11 -0.99
CA SER A 60 -10.79 10.12 -1.55
C SER A 60 -10.88 9.10 -2.68
N ASP A 61 -12.08 8.85 -3.18
CA ASP A 61 -12.28 8.02 -4.38
C ASP A 61 -11.55 8.62 -5.57
N GLN A 62 -11.60 9.94 -5.71
CA GLN A 62 -10.95 10.61 -6.84
C GLN A 62 -9.42 10.48 -6.75
N ALA A 63 -8.86 10.62 -5.56
CA ALA A 63 -7.41 10.46 -5.36
C ALA A 63 -6.97 9.04 -5.73
N LYS A 64 -7.76 8.03 -5.34
CA LYS A 64 -7.50 6.63 -5.69
C LYS A 64 -7.50 6.43 -7.20
N VAL A 65 -8.55 6.89 -7.88
CA VAL A 65 -8.69 6.76 -9.33
C VAL A 65 -7.54 7.48 -10.05
N ASN A 66 -7.22 8.69 -9.63
CA ASN A 66 -6.15 9.47 -10.24
C ASN A 66 -4.81 8.75 -10.11
N TYR A 67 -4.52 8.20 -8.94
CA TYR A 67 -3.30 7.46 -8.72
C TYR A 67 -3.24 6.21 -9.59
N GLU A 68 -4.32 5.42 -9.61
CA GLU A 68 -4.36 4.15 -10.34
C GLU A 68 -4.19 4.33 -11.85
N ASN A 69 -4.56 5.51 -12.35
CA ASN A 69 -4.41 5.85 -13.77
C ASN A 69 -3.12 6.63 -14.07
N SER A 70 -2.25 6.79 -13.09
CA SER A 70 -1.04 7.59 -13.26
C SER A 70 0.14 6.77 -13.79
N PRO A 71 1.09 7.40 -14.50
CA PRO A 71 2.32 6.72 -14.91
C PRO A 71 3.12 6.18 -13.73
N LEU A 72 3.09 6.87 -12.58
CA LEU A 72 3.78 6.42 -11.38
C LEU A 72 3.26 5.07 -10.90
N ALA A 73 1.93 4.86 -10.92
CA ALA A 73 1.34 3.59 -10.53
C ALA A 73 1.79 2.46 -11.46
N ASP A 74 1.85 2.72 -12.76
CA ASP A 74 2.28 1.72 -13.73
C ASP A 74 3.76 1.34 -13.52
N GLU A 75 4.63 2.32 -13.36
CA GLU A 75 6.05 2.09 -13.11
C GLU A 75 6.26 1.31 -11.81
N LEU A 76 5.58 1.73 -10.75
CA LEU A 76 5.69 1.09 -9.45
C LEU A 76 5.19 -0.35 -9.49
N SER A 77 4.07 -0.58 -10.16
CA SER A 77 3.52 -1.92 -10.33
C SER A 77 4.50 -2.84 -11.05
N ASP A 78 5.09 -2.39 -12.14
CA ASP A 78 6.06 -3.18 -12.90
C ASP A 78 7.28 -3.54 -12.07
N GLU A 79 7.83 -2.58 -11.33
CA GLU A 79 8.98 -2.80 -10.47
C GLU A 79 8.65 -3.76 -9.32
N ILE A 80 7.49 -3.59 -8.71
CA ILE A 80 7.04 -4.46 -7.61
C ILE A 80 6.90 -5.90 -8.10
N ILE A 81 6.24 -6.10 -9.23
CA ILE A 81 6.00 -7.44 -9.78
C ILE A 81 7.32 -8.19 -9.99
N ASN A 82 8.35 -7.50 -10.42
CA ASN A 82 9.67 -8.11 -10.63
C ASN A 82 10.30 -8.63 -9.34
N LEU A 83 9.91 -8.11 -8.19
CA LEU A 83 10.44 -8.51 -6.90
C LEU A 83 9.59 -9.58 -6.21
N LEU A 84 8.38 -9.85 -6.71
CA LEU A 84 7.44 -10.75 -6.04
C LEU A 84 7.64 -12.20 -6.43
N ALA A 85 7.47 -13.10 -5.45
CA ALA A 85 7.48 -14.54 -5.66
C ALA A 85 6.12 -15.04 -6.17
N GLU A 86 5.06 -14.27 -5.95
CA GLU A 86 3.69 -14.63 -6.31
C GLU A 86 2.88 -13.35 -6.51
N PRO A 87 1.71 -13.41 -7.18
CA PRO A 87 0.88 -12.22 -7.33
C PRO A 87 0.46 -11.65 -5.97
N PRO A 88 0.38 -10.31 -5.84
CA PRO A 88 -0.05 -9.72 -4.57
C PRO A 88 -1.51 -10.03 -4.31
N MET A 89 -1.87 -10.16 -3.02
CA MET A 89 -3.25 -10.25 -2.59
C MET A 89 -3.70 -8.84 -2.23
N ARG A 90 -4.83 -8.42 -2.78
CA ARG A 90 -5.35 -7.07 -2.55
C ARG A 90 -6.83 -7.17 -2.20
N ILE A 91 -7.19 -6.68 -1.02
CA ILE A 91 -8.57 -6.72 -0.52
C ILE A 91 -9.07 -5.28 -0.40
N PRO A 92 -10.10 -4.88 -1.16
CA PRO A 92 -10.70 -3.55 -0.98
C PRO A 92 -11.49 -3.52 0.32
N VAL A 93 -11.28 -2.46 1.08
CA VAL A 93 -11.93 -2.26 2.39
C VAL A 93 -12.25 -0.79 2.58
N HIS A 94 -13.00 -0.49 3.64
CA HIS A 94 -13.16 0.87 4.14
C HIS A 94 -12.83 0.85 5.62
N PRO A 95 -11.99 1.76 6.11
CA PRO A 95 -11.68 1.81 7.54
C PRO A 95 -12.87 2.39 8.31
N TYR A 96 -13.09 1.89 9.53
CA TYR A 96 -14.18 2.37 10.36
C TYR A 96 -13.67 3.03 11.64
N ALA A 97 -12.45 2.69 12.06
CA ALA A 97 -11.83 3.29 13.23
C ALA A 97 -10.32 3.27 13.08
N ALA A 98 -9.66 4.27 13.62
CA ALA A 98 -8.20 4.35 13.63
C ALA A 98 -7.75 5.07 14.90
N LEU A 99 -6.64 4.64 15.45
CA LEU A 99 -6.00 5.32 16.58
C LEU A 99 -4.63 5.80 16.14
N PRO A 100 -4.18 6.94 16.61
CA PRO A 100 -4.89 7.88 17.49
C PRO A 100 -6.09 8.52 16.79
N ILE A 101 -7.10 8.90 17.60
CA ILE A 101 -8.33 9.50 17.08
C ILE A 101 -8.19 11.03 16.93
N ASN A 102 -7.04 11.48 16.69
CA ASN A 102 -6.80 12.91 16.57
C ASN A 102 -7.01 13.39 15.15
N VAL A 103 -8.01 12.92 14.53
CA VAL A 103 -8.32 13.38 13.19
C VAL A 103 -8.82 14.80 13.27
N SER A 104 -8.05 15.65 12.80
CA SER A 104 -8.45 17.04 12.68
C SER A 104 -9.34 17.22 11.47
#